data_5f84b9928194f5d3c433b6dce1154036
#
_entry.id   5f84b9928194f5d3c433b6dce1154036
#
_cell.length_a   1.000
_cell.length_b   1.000
_cell.length_c   1.000
_cell.angle_alpha   90.00
_cell.angle_beta   90.00
_cell.angle_gamma   90.00
#
_symmetry.space_group_name_H-M   'P 1'
#
loop_
_entity.id
_entity.type
_entity.pdbx_description
1 polymer ?
#
loop_
_entity_poly.entity_id
_entity_poly.type
_entity_poly.pdbx_seq_one_letter_code
_entity_poly.pdbx_strand_id
1 'polypeptide(L)'
;MSQRGGRHVKDVLVVDDERSLRMLCRVNLEVEGHTVREAGSLAEARRELELATPDVILLDIHVGADDGLDLLDEVAALELPVRVVLLSGSSGVSSELRARVDGVLGKPFELESLSAAVGGSHVR
;
A
#
# COMPACT_ATOMS: atom_id res chain seq x y z
N MET A 1 12.34 7.90 -23.76
CA MET A 1 12.54 7.78 -23.30
C MET A 1 12.65 7.79 -22.42
N SER A 2 12.55 8.06 -22.18
CA SER A 2 12.66 8.05 -21.45
C SER A 2 12.87 8.02 -20.48
N GLN A 3 12.94 8.20 -20.15
CA GLN A 3 13.11 8.09 -19.21
C GLN A 3 13.20 8.23 -18.33
N ARG A 4 12.93 8.35 -18.39
CA ARG A 4 12.94 8.49 -17.47
C ARG A 4 13.80 8.07 -16.58
N GLY A 5 14.65 8.12 -16.71
CA GLY A 5 15.71 7.56 -15.99
C GLY A 5 15.51 7.68 -14.55
N GLY A 6 15.93 7.23 -13.66
CA GLY A 6 15.81 7.38 -12.22
C GLY A 6 14.42 7.42 -11.64
N ARG A 7 13.44 7.54 -12.48
CA ARG A 7 12.07 7.62 -11.98
C ARG A 7 11.53 6.22 -11.72
N HIS A 8 11.04 5.99 -10.51
CA HIS A 8 10.54 4.68 -10.11
C HIS A 8 9.03 4.71 -10.02
N VAL A 9 8.38 4.56 -11.17
CA VAL A 9 6.93 4.54 -11.27
C VAL A 9 6.43 3.18 -10.81
N LYS A 10 5.45 3.17 -9.93
CA LYS A 10 4.91 1.95 -9.33
C LYS A 10 3.43 1.81 -9.62
N ASP A 11 2.97 0.56 -9.63
CA ASP A 11 1.56 0.22 -9.61
C ASP A 11 1.21 -0.01 -8.13
N VAL A 12 0.32 0.82 -7.60
CA VAL A 12 0.00 0.82 -6.17
C VAL A 12 -1.45 0.43 -5.98
N LEU A 13 -1.71 -0.49 -5.06
CA LEU A 13 -3.06 -0.84 -4.66
C LEU A 13 -3.28 -0.30 -3.25
N VAL A 14 -4.28 0.56 -3.08
CA VAL A 14 -4.64 1.12 -1.78
C VAL A 14 -5.85 0.37 -1.25
N VAL A 15 -5.70 -0.28 -0.11
CA VAL A 15 -6.75 -1.07 0.51
C VAL A 15 -7.14 -0.43 1.83
N ASP A 16 -8.27 0.25 1.85
CA ASP A 16 -8.74 0.98 3.03
C ASP A 16 -10.22 1.26 2.81
N ASP A 17 -11.04 1.05 3.83
CA ASP A 17 -12.48 1.27 3.69
C ASP A 17 -12.86 2.75 3.66
N GLU A 18 -11.94 3.64 4.01
CA GLU A 18 -12.20 5.07 4.04
C GLU A 18 -11.92 5.67 2.66
N ARG A 19 -12.99 6.04 1.97
CA ARG A 19 -12.89 6.52 0.60
C ARG A 19 -12.02 7.78 0.47
N SER A 20 -12.14 8.70 1.43
CA SER A 20 -11.38 9.95 1.37
C SER A 20 -9.89 9.70 1.48
N LEU A 21 -9.50 8.73 2.29
CA LEU A 21 -8.09 8.39 2.43
C LEU A 21 -7.57 7.75 1.14
N ARG A 22 -8.36 6.85 0.53
CA ARG A 22 -7.95 6.26 -0.74
C ARG A 22 -7.77 7.34 -1.81
N MET A 23 -8.70 8.31 -1.85
CA MET A 23 -8.59 9.40 -2.82
C MET A 23 -7.35 10.25 -2.56
N LEU A 24 -7.07 10.55 -1.30
CA LEU A 24 -5.89 11.32 -0.94
C LEU A 24 -4.62 10.63 -1.44
N CYS A 25 -4.52 9.34 -1.19
CA CYS A 25 -3.36 8.57 -1.64
C CYS A 25 -3.27 8.58 -3.16
N ARG A 26 -4.40 8.30 -3.84
CA ARG A 26 -4.39 8.22 -5.29
C ARG A 26 -3.96 9.53 -5.93
N VAL A 27 -4.60 10.63 -5.52
CA VAL A 27 -4.30 11.92 -6.14
C VAL A 27 -2.83 12.27 -5.99
N ASN A 28 -2.28 12.08 -4.80
CA ASN A 28 -0.91 12.49 -4.55
C ASN A 28 0.10 11.57 -5.24
N LEU A 29 -0.18 10.27 -5.27
CA LEU A 29 0.72 9.33 -5.92
C LEU A 29 0.66 9.45 -7.44
N GLU A 30 -0.52 9.74 -7.99
CA GLU A 30 -0.64 9.92 -9.44
C GLU A 30 0.09 11.17 -9.90
N VAL A 31 0.12 12.21 -9.08
CA VAL A 31 0.91 13.40 -9.40
C VAL A 31 2.39 13.05 -9.55
N GLU A 32 2.85 12.05 -8.81
CA GLU A 32 4.24 11.61 -8.88
C GLU A 32 4.48 10.59 -10.00
N GLY A 33 3.44 10.26 -10.75
CA GLY A 33 3.58 9.37 -11.91
C GLY A 33 3.19 7.94 -11.65
N HIS A 34 2.79 7.58 -10.42
CA HIS A 34 2.40 6.20 -10.12
C HIS A 34 1.00 5.90 -10.66
N THR A 35 0.73 4.64 -10.89
CA THR A 35 -0.61 4.15 -11.21
C THR A 35 -1.23 3.65 -9.91
N VAL A 36 -2.46 4.06 -9.62
CA VAL A 36 -3.09 3.72 -8.33
C VAL A 36 -4.44 3.08 -8.57
N ARG A 37 -4.63 1.93 -7.93
CA ARG A 37 -5.92 1.24 -7.88
C ARG A 37 -6.42 1.28 -6.45
N GLU A 38 -7.74 1.28 -6.27
CA GLU A 38 -8.36 1.38 -4.95
C GLU A 38 -9.20 0.17 -4.66
N ALA A 39 -9.21 -0.25 -3.41
CA ALA A 39 -10.09 -1.29 -2.92
C ALA A 39 -10.64 -0.87 -1.56
N GLY A 40 -11.95 -0.87 -1.42
CA GLY A 40 -12.61 -0.50 -0.17
C GLY A 40 -12.94 -1.69 0.71
N SER A 41 -12.61 -2.90 0.28
CA SER A 41 -12.84 -4.12 1.03
C SER A 41 -11.82 -5.15 0.62
N LEU A 42 -11.68 -6.21 1.43
CA LEU A 42 -10.76 -7.28 1.06
C LEU A 42 -11.23 -8.01 -0.20
N ALA A 43 -12.55 -8.13 -0.38
CA ALA A 43 -13.08 -8.75 -1.59
C ALA A 43 -12.64 -7.99 -2.83
N GLU A 44 -12.73 -6.65 -2.78
CA GLU A 44 -12.27 -5.83 -3.90
C GLU A 44 -10.77 -5.96 -4.09
N ALA A 45 -10.02 -5.99 -2.99
CA ALA A 45 -8.57 -6.13 -3.07
C ALA A 45 -8.19 -7.44 -3.74
N ARG A 46 -8.87 -8.53 -3.39
CA ARG A 46 -8.58 -9.83 -4.00
C ARG A 46 -8.85 -9.81 -5.51
N ARG A 47 -9.92 -9.15 -5.92
CA ARG A 47 -10.21 -9.02 -7.36
C ARG A 47 -9.12 -8.24 -8.08
N GLU A 48 -8.63 -7.16 -7.44
CA GLU A 48 -7.56 -6.38 -8.04
C GLU A 48 -6.28 -7.18 -8.16
N LEU A 49 -5.97 -8.00 -7.15
CA LEU A 49 -4.80 -8.86 -7.20
C LEU A 49 -4.90 -9.91 -8.30
N GLU A 50 -6.12 -10.40 -8.57
CA GLU A 50 -6.32 -11.35 -9.65
C GLU A 50 -6.10 -10.71 -11.02
N LEU A 51 -6.42 -9.43 -11.14
CA LEU A 51 -6.23 -8.72 -12.41
C LEU A 51 -4.76 -8.47 -12.69
N ALA A 52 -4.02 -8.07 -11.69
CA ALA A 52 -2.58 -7.82 -11.84
C ALA A 52 -1.97 -7.66 -10.46
N THR A 53 -0.75 -8.16 -10.28
CA THR A 53 -0.01 -7.99 -9.04
C THR A 53 0.56 -6.57 -9.02
N PRO A 54 0.24 -5.77 -8.01
CA PRO A 54 0.81 -4.44 -7.90
C PRO A 54 2.26 -4.49 -7.42
N ASP A 55 2.96 -3.39 -7.55
CA ASP A 55 4.30 -3.28 -6.98
C ASP A 55 4.23 -3.04 -5.47
N VAL A 56 3.22 -2.30 -5.04
CA VAL A 56 3.07 -1.91 -3.63
C VAL A 56 1.60 -2.02 -3.24
N ILE A 57 1.35 -2.57 -2.05
CA ILE A 57 0.02 -2.54 -1.44
C ILE A 57 0.11 -1.65 -0.21
N LEU A 58 -0.73 -0.63 -0.15
CA LEU A 58 -0.94 0.15 1.06
C LEU A 58 -2.15 -0.48 1.74
N LEU A 59 -1.96 -1.10 2.87
CA LEU A 59 -2.97 -1.97 3.48
C LEU A 59 -3.33 -1.49 4.87
N ASP A 60 -4.59 -1.09 5.03
CA ASP A 60 -5.13 -0.78 6.36
C ASP A 60 -5.24 -2.07 7.16
N ILE A 61 -4.90 -2.01 8.42
CA ILE A 61 -5.02 -3.17 9.31
C ILE A 61 -6.48 -3.56 9.49
N HIS A 62 -7.37 -2.55 9.52
CA HIS A 62 -8.81 -2.80 9.65
C HIS A 62 -9.52 -2.26 8.42
N VAL A 63 -10.09 -3.15 7.61
CA VAL A 63 -10.76 -2.76 6.37
C VAL A 63 -12.25 -3.06 6.55
N GLY A 64 -13.00 -2.06 6.98
CA GLY A 64 -14.39 -2.26 7.35
C GLY A 64 -14.47 -3.20 8.53
N ALA A 65 -15.22 -4.30 8.38
CA ALA A 65 -15.33 -5.32 9.41
C ALA A 65 -14.25 -6.39 9.26
N ASP A 66 -13.42 -6.31 8.22
CA ASP A 66 -12.43 -7.33 7.93
C ASP A 66 -11.08 -7.00 8.56
N ASP A 67 -10.30 -8.04 8.80
CA ASP A 67 -8.93 -7.89 9.29
C ASP A 67 -8.00 -7.84 8.09
N GLY A 68 -7.34 -6.70 7.89
CA GLY A 68 -6.42 -6.52 6.76
C GLY A 68 -5.29 -7.54 6.78
N LEU A 69 -4.95 -8.08 7.95
CA LEU A 69 -3.87 -9.05 8.04
C LEU A 69 -4.20 -10.36 7.33
N ASP A 70 -5.50 -10.64 7.11
CA ASP A 70 -5.88 -11.80 6.29
C ASP A 70 -5.32 -11.66 4.88
N LEU A 71 -5.36 -10.45 4.32
CA LEU A 71 -4.80 -10.23 2.98
C LEU A 71 -3.28 -10.36 3.00
N LEU A 72 -2.65 -9.89 4.07
CA LEU A 72 -1.21 -10.06 4.23
C LEU A 72 -0.83 -11.54 4.20
N ASP A 73 -1.60 -12.37 4.93
CA ASP A 73 -1.37 -13.81 4.96
C ASP A 73 -1.52 -14.42 3.57
N GLU A 74 -2.52 -13.99 2.83
CA GLU A 74 -2.77 -14.50 1.47
C GLU A 74 -1.64 -14.14 0.53
N VAL A 75 -1.17 -12.91 0.61
CA VAL A 75 -0.07 -12.43 -0.23
C VAL A 75 1.20 -13.23 0.07
N ALA A 76 1.44 -13.49 1.36
CA ALA A 76 2.61 -14.28 1.77
C ALA A 76 2.50 -15.73 1.30
N ALA A 77 1.31 -16.32 1.42
CA ALA A 77 1.09 -17.70 1.01
C ALA A 77 1.29 -17.88 -0.50
N LEU A 78 0.92 -16.87 -1.28
CA LEU A 78 1.08 -16.90 -2.73
C LEU A 78 2.47 -16.46 -3.17
N GLU A 79 3.30 -16.02 -2.23
CA GLU A 79 4.66 -15.55 -2.49
C GLU A 79 4.68 -14.47 -3.58
N LEU A 80 3.72 -13.55 -3.51
CA LEU A 80 3.66 -12.47 -4.50
C LEU A 80 4.82 -11.49 -4.27
N PRO A 81 5.48 -11.07 -5.36
CA PRO A 81 6.60 -10.14 -5.25
C PRO A 81 6.09 -8.70 -5.10
N VAL A 82 5.47 -8.43 -3.99
CA VAL A 82 4.83 -7.14 -3.74
C VAL A 82 5.36 -6.56 -2.43
N ARG A 83 5.56 -5.24 -2.43
CA ARG A 83 5.94 -4.52 -1.22
C ARG A 83 4.66 -4.20 -0.44
N VAL A 84 4.61 -4.53 0.84
CA VAL A 84 3.44 -4.25 1.66
C VAL A 84 3.78 -3.19 2.69
N VAL A 85 2.98 -2.12 2.70
CA VAL A 85 3.10 -1.04 3.67
C VAL A 85 1.79 -0.99 4.44
N LEU A 86 1.86 -1.17 5.76
CA LEU A 86 0.66 -1.13 6.59
C LEU A 86 0.28 0.30 6.94
N LEU A 87 -1.02 0.54 6.98
CA LEU A 87 -1.57 1.81 7.46
C LEU A 87 -2.16 1.53 8.83
N SER A 88 -1.68 2.23 9.85
CA SER A 88 -2.08 1.97 11.23
C SER A 88 -2.66 3.23 11.85
N GLY A 89 -3.87 3.13 12.40
CA GLY A 89 -4.59 4.29 12.90
C GLY A 89 -4.37 4.62 14.37
N SER A 90 -3.80 3.73 15.15
CA SER A 90 -3.71 3.99 16.58
C SER A 90 -2.43 3.41 17.14
N SER A 91 -2.52 2.72 18.27
CA SER A 91 -1.35 2.20 18.95
C SER A 91 -0.45 1.46 17.97
N GLY A 92 0.79 1.41 18.25
CA GLY A 92 1.80 0.91 17.36
C GLY A 92 1.58 -0.52 16.87
N VAL A 93 2.35 -0.85 15.88
CA VAL A 93 2.36 -2.19 15.27
C VAL A 93 3.40 -3.00 16.03
N SER A 94 3.10 -4.26 16.35
CA SER A 94 4.02 -5.11 17.07
C SER A 94 5.30 -5.32 16.27
N SER A 95 6.39 -5.65 16.96
CA SER A 95 7.65 -5.91 16.27
C SER A 95 7.54 -7.15 15.38
N GLU A 96 6.74 -8.12 15.77
CA GLU A 96 6.53 -9.31 14.95
C GLU A 96 5.83 -8.98 13.65
N LEU A 97 4.78 -8.15 13.71
CA LEU A 97 4.07 -7.74 12.51
C LEU A 97 4.94 -6.85 11.64
N ARG A 98 5.68 -5.95 12.27
CA ARG A 98 6.56 -5.04 11.54
C ARG A 98 7.60 -5.81 10.74
N ALA A 99 8.04 -6.95 11.26
CA ALA A 99 9.02 -7.80 10.57
C ALA A 99 8.44 -8.47 9.33
N ARG A 100 7.11 -8.54 9.22
CA ARG A 100 6.44 -9.20 8.09
C ARG A 100 6.15 -8.26 6.93
N VAL A 101 6.33 -6.97 7.11
CA VAL A 101 5.96 -5.97 6.10
C VAL A 101 7.16 -5.11 5.77
N ASP A 102 7.04 -4.36 4.70
CA ASP A 102 8.15 -3.54 4.20
C ASP A 102 8.13 -2.13 4.77
N GLY A 103 7.00 -1.71 5.31
CA GLY A 103 6.90 -0.41 5.94
C GLY A 103 5.60 -0.26 6.70
N VAL A 104 5.55 0.78 7.53
CA VAL A 104 4.36 1.11 8.32
C VAL A 104 4.18 2.62 8.29
N LEU A 105 2.97 3.08 7.98
CA LEU A 105 2.60 4.47 8.04
C LEU A 105 1.54 4.64 9.13
N GLY A 106 1.83 5.48 10.12
CA GLY A 106 0.85 5.82 11.15
C GLY A 106 -0.12 6.86 10.62
N LYS A 107 -1.39 6.70 10.90
CA LYS A 107 -2.42 7.66 10.52
C LYS A 107 -2.61 8.67 11.64
N PRO A 108 -2.68 9.95 11.33
CA PRO A 108 -2.50 10.55 10.01
C PRO A 108 -1.01 10.55 9.63
N PHE A 109 -0.73 10.47 8.35
CA PHE A 109 0.65 10.50 7.87
C PHE A 109 0.87 11.71 6.98
N GLU A 110 2.13 12.09 6.82
CA GLU A 110 2.50 13.17 5.93
C GLU A 110 2.66 12.64 4.51
N LEU A 111 2.39 13.49 3.53
CA LEU A 111 2.50 13.09 2.14
C LEU A 111 3.90 12.68 1.75
N GLU A 112 4.90 13.27 2.37
CA GLU A 112 6.28 12.87 2.13
C GLU A 112 6.55 11.45 2.60
N SER A 113 5.94 11.06 3.72
CA SER A 113 6.07 9.71 4.24
C SER A 113 5.40 8.71 3.31
N LEU A 114 4.24 9.08 2.76
CA LEU A 114 3.54 8.25 1.80
C LEU A 114 4.40 8.05 0.55
N SER A 115 4.94 9.12 0.03
CA SER A 115 5.78 9.08 -1.16
C SER A 115 6.99 8.18 -0.95
N ALA A 116 7.65 8.34 0.20
CA ALA A 116 8.84 7.55 0.52
C ALA A 116 8.50 6.07 0.66
N ALA A 117 7.36 5.76 1.28
CA ALA A 117 6.95 4.38 1.49
C ALA A 117 6.71 3.66 0.17
N VAL A 118 6.10 4.36 -0.79
CA VAL A 118 5.81 3.79 -2.10
C VAL A 118 7.07 3.70 -2.94
N GLY A 119 7.91 4.74 -2.90
CA GLY A 119 9.13 4.77 -3.68
C GLY A 119 10.17 3.76 -3.22
N GLY A 120 10.04 3.28 -2.01
CA GLY A 120 10.98 2.29 -1.49
C GLY A 120 12.28 2.87 -1.04
N SER A 121 12.66 3.85 -0.94
CA SER A 121 13.83 4.34 -0.39
C SER A 121 14.79 5.20 -0.93
N HIS A 122 15.09 5.18 -1.09
CA HIS A 122 15.79 5.67 -1.51
C HIS A 122 16.76 6.24 -1.23
N VAL A 123 17.10 6.39 -1.14
CA VAL A 123 17.86 6.87 -0.94
C VAL A 123 18.65 7.29 -1.04
N ARG A 124 18.98 7.41 -1.08
CA ARG A 124 19.79 7.73 -1.25
C ARG A 124 20.21 7.68 -1.18
#